data_c82ec1643f9b1666a868fa29187ad6eb
#
_entry.id   c82ec1643f9b1666a868fa29187ad6eb
#
_cell.length_a   1.000
_cell.length_b   1.000
_cell.length_c   1.000
_cell.angle_alpha   90.00
_cell.angle_beta   90.00
_cell.angle_gamma   90.00
#
_symmetry.space_group_name_H-M   'P 1'
#
loop_
_entity.id
_entity.type
_entity.pdbx_description
1 polymer ?
#
loop_
_entity_poly.entity_id
_entity_poly.type
_entity_poly.pdbx_seq_one_letter_code
_entity_poly.pdbx_strand_id
1 'polypeptide(L)'
;MEFSHISVLFDETIESLGIKPDGLYVDCTCGGAGHSKAILSNMKNGVLVAIDRDPDAIKVITERIGDNPQVEIVNDNFFNIKNILDGRKADGILADLGVSSFQLDNAERGFSYHKEAPLDMRMSKSGKSAFDVVNFYSEQELSNILVKYGEEKFARNIARNIVKVRQIKPIETTLELAEIISNSVPAKYKRDGHPARKTFQAIRIEVNGEIDGLSQAVSDMFDCLKVGGRLSIITFHSLEDRTVKEVFKKQTEGCTCPKDFPVCICGNTPRGKIINKGVSAKQSELDVNNRSRSARLRTIEKIR
;
A
#
# COMPACT_ATOMS: atom_id res chain seq x y z
N MET A 1 5.16 -13.64 -22.71
CA MET A 1 3.86 -12.92 -22.60
C MET A 1 4.18 -11.50 -22.19
N GLU A 2 3.88 -10.56 -23.06
CA GLU A 2 4.03 -9.14 -22.73
C GLU A 2 2.99 -8.78 -21.66
N PHE A 3 3.44 -8.49 -20.45
CA PHE A 3 2.59 -8.01 -19.37
C PHE A 3 2.19 -6.56 -19.68
N SER A 4 1.05 -6.36 -20.31
CA SER A 4 0.42 -5.04 -20.41
C SER A 4 -0.27 -4.72 -19.08
N HIS A 5 0.51 -4.40 -18.07
CA HIS A 5 -0.01 -3.95 -16.79
C HIS A 5 -0.40 -2.47 -16.92
N ILE A 6 -1.67 -2.17 -16.76
CA ILE A 6 -2.17 -0.79 -16.66
C ILE A 6 -2.05 -0.37 -15.20
N SER A 7 -1.23 0.63 -14.93
CA SER A 7 -1.11 1.22 -13.59
C SER A 7 -2.44 1.85 -13.16
N VAL A 8 -2.75 1.71 -11.88
CA VAL A 8 -4.02 2.20 -11.31
C VAL A 8 -4.00 3.72 -11.23
N LEU A 9 -5.11 4.38 -11.61
CA LEU A 9 -5.28 5.84 -11.57
C LEU A 9 -4.11 6.57 -12.24
N PHE A 10 -3.67 6.04 -13.41
CA PHE A 10 -2.41 6.43 -14.05
C PHE A 10 -2.36 7.92 -14.37
N ASP A 11 -3.33 8.44 -15.13
CA ASP A 11 -3.35 9.84 -15.56
C ASP A 11 -3.51 10.78 -14.37
N GLU A 12 -4.45 10.46 -13.48
CA GLU A 12 -4.75 11.24 -12.29
C GLU A 12 -3.52 11.34 -11.35
N THR A 13 -2.73 10.27 -11.27
CA THR A 13 -1.52 10.23 -10.45
C THR A 13 -0.43 11.13 -11.02
N ILE A 14 -0.15 11.03 -12.32
CA ILE A 14 0.87 11.84 -13.00
C ILE A 14 0.49 13.33 -12.96
N GLU A 15 -0.77 13.67 -13.23
CA GLU A 15 -1.26 15.03 -13.12
C GLU A 15 -1.12 15.59 -11.70
N SER A 16 -1.48 14.79 -10.69
CA SER A 16 -1.45 15.22 -9.29
C SER A 16 -0.05 15.49 -8.76
N LEU A 17 0.97 14.79 -9.28
CA LEU A 17 2.38 15.00 -8.90
C LEU A 17 2.92 16.35 -9.37
N GLY A 18 2.37 16.92 -10.46
CA GLY A 18 2.82 18.21 -10.99
C GLY A 18 4.30 18.19 -11.38
N ILE A 19 4.69 17.26 -12.25
CA ILE A 19 6.07 16.93 -12.56
C ILE A 19 6.80 18.12 -13.19
N LYS A 20 7.96 18.49 -12.56
CA LYS A 20 8.89 19.50 -13.04
C LYS A 20 10.03 18.82 -13.83
N PRO A 21 10.53 19.45 -14.92
CA PRO A 21 11.56 18.83 -15.77
C PRO A 21 12.84 18.42 -15.05
N ASP A 22 13.28 19.18 -14.05
CA ASP A 22 14.57 19.01 -13.36
C ASP A 22 14.37 18.61 -11.88
N GLY A 23 13.21 18.04 -11.54
CA GLY A 23 12.83 17.68 -10.17
C GLY A 23 13.47 16.39 -9.67
N LEU A 24 13.46 16.22 -8.34
CA LEU A 24 13.71 14.92 -7.68
C LEU A 24 12.36 14.29 -7.36
N TYR A 25 12.13 13.10 -7.90
CA TYR A 25 10.92 12.31 -7.64
C TYR A 25 11.24 10.99 -6.98
N VAL A 26 10.32 10.51 -6.15
CA VAL A 26 10.43 9.21 -5.50
C VAL A 26 9.19 8.39 -5.82
N ASP A 27 9.38 7.20 -6.38
CA ASP A 27 8.35 6.17 -6.47
C ASP A 27 8.63 5.12 -5.39
N CYS A 28 7.83 5.14 -4.33
CA CYS A 28 7.99 4.30 -3.14
C CYS A 28 7.58 2.84 -3.35
N THR A 29 6.96 2.53 -4.50
CA THR A 29 6.33 1.25 -4.82
C THR A 29 6.45 0.98 -6.32
N CYS A 30 7.68 0.99 -6.80
CA CYS A 30 7.97 1.02 -8.24
C CYS A 30 7.45 -0.21 -9.01
N GLY A 31 7.29 -1.37 -8.35
CA GLY A 31 6.61 -2.55 -8.89
C GLY A 31 6.99 -2.90 -10.33
N GLY A 32 6.00 -2.77 -11.23
CA GLY A 32 6.19 -3.01 -12.66
C GLY A 32 6.74 -1.81 -13.47
N ALA A 33 7.17 -0.74 -12.81
CA ALA A 33 7.71 0.49 -13.41
C ALA A 33 6.71 1.33 -14.24
N GLY A 34 5.41 1.11 -14.12
CA GLY A 34 4.42 1.86 -14.91
C GLY A 34 4.43 3.36 -14.59
N HIS A 35 4.18 3.71 -13.33
CA HIS A 35 4.25 5.10 -12.86
C HIS A 35 5.67 5.67 -12.98
N SER A 36 6.71 4.88 -12.62
CA SER A 36 8.11 5.29 -12.74
C SER A 36 8.48 5.74 -14.17
N LYS A 37 8.07 4.97 -15.20
CA LYS A 37 8.27 5.34 -16.61
C LYS A 37 7.55 6.64 -16.98
N ALA A 38 6.33 6.81 -16.50
CA ALA A 38 5.56 8.02 -16.77
C ALA A 38 6.19 9.25 -16.10
N ILE A 39 6.70 9.12 -14.88
CA ILE A 39 7.46 10.18 -14.21
C ILE A 39 8.69 10.56 -15.04
N LEU A 40 9.49 9.58 -15.45
CA LEU A 40 10.68 9.79 -16.28
C LEU A 40 10.37 10.48 -17.62
N SER A 41 9.28 10.07 -18.28
CA SER A 41 8.88 10.65 -19.58
C SER A 41 8.48 12.13 -19.48
N ASN A 42 8.14 12.61 -18.29
CA ASN A 42 7.82 14.01 -18.03
C ASN A 42 8.99 14.82 -17.47
N MET A 43 10.16 14.19 -17.24
CA MET A 43 11.39 14.86 -16.79
C MET A 43 12.35 15.10 -17.95
N LYS A 44 13.31 16.02 -17.74
CA LYS A 44 14.44 16.27 -18.66
C LYS A 44 15.77 15.91 -18.03
N ASN A 45 16.12 16.56 -16.93
CA ASN A 45 17.39 16.37 -16.21
C ASN A 45 17.15 16.00 -14.73
N GLY A 46 15.94 15.65 -14.36
CA GLY A 46 15.58 15.29 -12.99
C GLY A 46 16.13 13.91 -12.59
N VAL A 47 15.90 13.54 -11.33
CA VAL A 47 16.27 12.23 -10.78
C VAL A 47 15.03 11.53 -10.27
N LEU A 48 14.89 10.23 -10.58
CA LEU A 48 13.90 9.33 -10.03
C LEU A 48 14.57 8.34 -9.07
N VAL A 49 14.17 8.35 -7.81
CA VAL A 49 14.47 7.29 -6.84
C VAL A 49 13.33 6.29 -6.85
N ALA A 50 13.59 5.09 -7.33
CA ALA A 50 12.62 4.00 -7.45
C ALA A 50 12.85 2.98 -6.34
N ILE A 51 11.91 2.85 -5.42
CA ILE A 51 12.01 1.99 -4.24
C ILE A 51 11.03 0.83 -4.38
N ASP A 52 11.46 -0.38 -4.03
CA ASP A 52 10.56 -1.49 -3.76
C ASP A 52 11.19 -2.45 -2.75
N ARG A 53 10.35 -3.02 -1.89
CA ARG A 53 10.78 -4.04 -0.93
C ARG A 53 10.85 -5.44 -1.54
N ASP A 54 10.19 -5.66 -2.68
CA ASP A 54 10.17 -6.94 -3.39
C ASP A 54 11.37 -7.06 -4.33
N PRO A 55 12.29 -8.03 -4.12
CA PRO A 55 13.43 -8.22 -5.00
C PRO A 55 13.03 -8.61 -6.43
N ASP A 56 11.83 -9.16 -6.66
CA ASP A 56 11.35 -9.44 -8.01
C ASP A 56 10.93 -8.15 -8.73
N ALA A 57 10.32 -7.20 -8.03
CA ALA A 57 10.03 -5.88 -8.57
C ALA A 57 11.33 -5.14 -8.93
N ILE A 58 12.36 -5.23 -8.10
CA ILE A 58 13.68 -4.65 -8.38
C ILE A 58 14.29 -5.20 -9.67
N LYS A 59 14.21 -6.50 -9.91
CA LYS A 59 14.66 -7.09 -11.19
C LYS A 59 13.92 -6.50 -12.37
N VAL A 60 12.59 -6.46 -12.30
CA VAL A 60 11.74 -5.92 -13.37
C VAL A 60 12.05 -4.46 -13.66
N ILE A 61 12.22 -3.62 -12.62
CA ILE A 61 12.51 -2.21 -12.85
C ILE A 61 13.92 -1.99 -13.39
N THR A 62 14.90 -2.79 -12.94
CA THR A 62 16.27 -2.74 -13.47
C THR A 62 16.29 -3.08 -14.96
N GLU A 63 15.57 -4.12 -15.39
CA GLU A 63 15.45 -4.49 -16.80
C GLU A 63 14.73 -3.42 -17.64
N ARG A 64 13.76 -2.72 -17.06
CA ARG A 64 12.90 -1.79 -17.79
C ARG A 64 13.45 -0.37 -17.92
N ILE A 65 14.13 0.11 -16.89
CA ILE A 65 14.61 1.50 -16.79
C ILE A 65 15.97 1.64 -16.09
N GLY A 66 16.64 0.54 -15.72
CA GLY A 66 17.90 0.59 -14.95
C GLY A 66 19.06 1.22 -15.71
N ASP A 67 19.06 1.18 -17.04
CA ASP A 67 20.11 1.82 -17.88
C ASP A 67 19.95 3.34 -17.98
N ASN A 68 18.85 3.91 -17.48
CA ASN A 68 18.63 5.35 -17.52
C ASN A 68 19.43 6.03 -16.39
N PRO A 69 20.37 6.95 -16.71
CA PRO A 69 21.22 7.61 -15.71
C PRO A 69 20.47 8.51 -14.72
N GLN A 70 19.19 8.79 -14.98
CA GLN A 70 18.33 9.54 -14.09
C GLN A 70 17.67 8.67 -13.02
N VAL A 71 17.89 7.35 -13.01
CA VAL A 71 17.21 6.41 -12.12
C VAL A 71 18.15 5.86 -11.06
N GLU A 72 17.75 6.02 -9.81
CA GLU A 72 18.36 5.37 -8.65
C GLU A 72 17.40 4.27 -8.16
N ILE A 73 17.81 3.00 -8.24
CA ILE A 73 17.00 1.87 -7.82
C ILE A 73 17.42 1.42 -6.42
N VAL A 74 16.45 1.30 -5.51
CA VAL A 74 16.69 0.96 -4.10
C VAL A 74 15.81 -0.22 -3.69
N ASN A 75 16.43 -1.32 -3.25
CA ASN A 75 15.70 -2.44 -2.67
C ASN A 75 15.59 -2.25 -1.15
N ASP A 76 14.57 -1.56 -0.72
CA ASP A 76 14.28 -1.30 0.70
C ASP A 76 12.79 -1.06 0.90
N ASN A 77 12.37 -0.98 2.15
CA ASN A 77 11.04 -0.55 2.52
C ASN A 77 10.98 0.99 2.54
N PHE A 78 9.98 1.56 1.90
CA PHE A 78 9.75 3.01 1.90
C PHE A 78 9.55 3.61 3.30
N PHE A 79 9.33 2.78 4.33
CA PHE A 79 9.37 3.22 5.72
C PHE A 79 10.73 3.83 6.10
N ASN A 80 11.79 3.50 5.37
CA ASN A 80 13.14 4.04 5.52
C ASN A 80 13.42 5.28 4.66
N ILE A 81 12.41 5.93 4.09
CA ILE A 81 12.55 7.00 3.10
C ILE A 81 13.51 8.13 3.53
N LYS A 82 13.54 8.50 4.82
CA LYS A 82 14.47 9.52 5.33
C LYS A 82 15.92 9.09 5.17
N ASN A 83 16.24 7.83 5.44
CA ASN A 83 17.59 7.27 5.29
C ASN A 83 17.95 7.13 3.81
N ILE A 84 17.00 6.65 2.97
CA ILE A 84 17.20 6.48 1.52
C ILE A 84 17.50 7.83 0.86
N LEU A 85 16.81 8.88 1.24
CA LEU A 85 17.02 10.21 0.66
C LEU A 85 18.21 10.95 1.26
N ASP A 86 18.72 10.55 2.41
CA ASP A 86 19.90 11.11 3.07
C ASP A 86 19.92 12.66 3.07
N GLY A 87 18.84 13.25 3.58
CA GLY A 87 18.66 14.70 3.65
C GLY A 87 18.18 15.38 2.36
N ARG A 88 18.21 14.71 1.20
CA ARG A 88 17.64 15.24 -0.05
C ARG A 88 16.14 15.49 0.10
N LYS A 89 15.65 16.53 -0.57
CA LYS A 89 14.24 16.88 -0.59
C LYS A 89 13.65 16.66 -1.98
N ALA A 90 12.49 15.99 -2.04
CA ALA A 90 11.81 15.65 -3.28
C ALA A 90 10.83 16.74 -3.73
N ASP A 91 10.70 16.93 -5.04
CA ASP A 91 9.65 17.71 -5.68
C ASP A 91 8.31 16.95 -5.72
N GLY A 92 8.36 15.61 -5.77
CA GLY A 92 7.18 14.77 -5.66
C GLY A 92 7.50 13.37 -5.14
N ILE A 93 6.56 12.80 -4.40
CA ILE A 93 6.65 11.44 -3.86
C ILE A 93 5.35 10.73 -4.21
N LEU A 94 5.47 9.53 -4.75
CA LEU A 94 4.36 8.61 -5.04
C LEU A 94 4.47 7.37 -4.16
N ALA A 95 3.35 6.91 -3.62
CA ALA A 95 3.22 5.59 -3.04
C ALA A 95 1.91 4.93 -3.53
N ASP A 96 2.02 3.83 -4.26
CA ASP A 96 0.91 2.97 -4.69
C ASP A 96 0.84 1.78 -3.73
N LEU A 97 0.02 1.91 -2.66
CA LEU A 97 0.03 0.97 -1.55
C LEU A 97 -0.59 -0.39 -1.92
N GLY A 98 -0.31 -1.39 -1.11
CA GLY A 98 -0.85 -2.74 -1.25
C GLY A 98 0.03 -3.67 -2.08
N VAL A 99 -0.59 -4.64 -2.75
CA VAL A 99 0.11 -5.69 -3.52
C VAL A 99 0.23 -5.32 -4.99
N SER A 100 1.40 -5.57 -5.57
CA SER A 100 1.60 -5.41 -7.00
C SER A 100 0.81 -6.46 -7.78
N SER A 101 0.48 -6.14 -9.03
CA SER A 101 -0.16 -7.11 -9.92
C SER A 101 0.70 -8.35 -10.15
N PHE A 102 2.02 -8.19 -10.22
CA PHE A 102 2.95 -9.32 -10.31
C PHE A 102 2.80 -10.29 -9.14
N GLN A 103 2.67 -9.78 -7.91
CA GLN A 103 2.46 -10.60 -6.70
C GLN A 103 1.12 -11.33 -6.74
N LEU A 104 0.06 -10.71 -7.24
CA LEU A 104 -1.27 -11.34 -7.36
C LEU A 104 -1.34 -12.37 -8.49
N ASP A 105 -0.65 -12.14 -9.60
CA ASP A 105 -0.68 -12.98 -10.78
C ASP A 105 0.23 -14.21 -10.66
N ASN A 106 1.31 -14.08 -9.89
CA ASN A 106 2.20 -15.19 -9.55
C ASN A 106 1.61 -16.00 -8.39
N ALA A 107 1.00 -17.14 -8.71
CA ALA A 107 0.35 -18.00 -7.73
C ALA A 107 1.30 -18.44 -6.60
N GLU A 108 2.56 -18.76 -6.91
CA GLU A 108 3.58 -19.22 -5.96
C GLU A 108 3.83 -18.24 -4.80
N ARG A 109 3.44 -16.98 -4.96
CA ARG A 109 3.56 -15.95 -3.90
C ARG A 109 2.46 -16.04 -2.83
N GLY A 110 1.41 -16.83 -3.03
CA GLY A 110 0.36 -17.10 -2.05
C GLY A 110 -0.60 -15.96 -1.74
N PHE A 111 -0.63 -14.87 -2.52
CA PHE A 111 -1.52 -13.72 -2.27
C PHE A 111 -2.97 -13.96 -2.70
N SER A 112 -3.21 -14.90 -3.60
CA SER A 112 -4.54 -15.16 -4.17
C SER A 112 -5.23 -16.33 -3.47
N TYR A 113 -6.51 -16.15 -3.16
CA TYR A 113 -7.39 -17.22 -2.65
C TYR A 113 -8.15 -17.95 -3.78
N HIS A 114 -7.83 -17.69 -5.03
CA HIS A 114 -8.45 -18.33 -6.20
C HIS A 114 -7.60 -19.42 -6.84
N LYS A 115 -6.32 -19.48 -6.51
CA LYS A 115 -5.35 -20.45 -7.06
C LYS A 115 -4.67 -21.16 -5.92
N GLU A 116 -4.42 -22.45 -6.10
CA GLU A 116 -3.65 -23.22 -5.13
C GLU A 116 -2.19 -22.79 -5.15
N ALA A 117 -1.68 -22.50 -3.95
CA ALA A 117 -0.30 -22.05 -3.76
C ALA A 117 0.12 -22.21 -2.29
N PRO A 118 1.42 -22.23 -1.98
CA PRO A 118 1.89 -22.14 -0.60
C PRO A 118 1.38 -20.91 0.12
N LEU A 119 1.16 -20.99 1.43
CA LEU A 119 0.79 -19.86 2.30
C LEU A 119 2.02 -19.00 2.60
N ASP A 120 2.49 -18.21 1.63
CA ASP A 120 3.65 -17.34 1.79
C ASP A 120 3.27 -15.90 2.13
N MET A 121 2.72 -15.15 1.22
CA MET A 121 2.29 -13.74 1.29
C MET A 121 3.40 -12.73 1.65
N ARG A 122 4.68 -13.11 1.67
CA ARG A 122 5.80 -12.18 1.97
C ARG A 122 6.17 -11.36 0.75
N MET A 123 6.07 -10.05 0.83
CA MET A 123 6.52 -9.15 -0.24
C MET A 123 8.05 -9.18 -0.38
N SER A 124 8.78 -9.11 0.73
CA SER A 124 10.25 -9.12 0.78
C SER A 124 10.89 -10.51 0.65
N LYS A 125 10.10 -11.59 0.57
CA LYS A 125 10.54 -13.00 0.58
C LYS A 125 11.31 -13.42 1.85
N SER A 126 11.36 -12.60 2.87
CA SER A 126 12.02 -12.87 4.14
C SER A 126 11.10 -12.65 5.33
N GLY A 127 11.46 -13.19 6.48
CA GLY A 127 10.67 -13.06 7.70
C GLY A 127 9.50 -14.04 7.78
N LYS A 128 8.54 -13.74 8.65
CA LYS A 128 7.34 -14.53 8.95
C LYS A 128 6.43 -14.61 7.72
N SER A 129 5.95 -15.81 7.40
CA SER A 129 5.05 -16.10 6.28
C SER A 129 3.58 -16.20 6.72
N ALA A 130 2.66 -16.28 5.78
CA ALA A 130 1.26 -16.59 6.07
C ALA A 130 1.09 -17.98 6.69
N PHE A 131 1.94 -18.95 6.32
CA PHE A 131 1.98 -20.27 6.96
C PHE A 131 2.26 -20.13 8.46
N ASP A 132 3.23 -19.30 8.84
CA ASP A 132 3.58 -19.09 10.25
C ASP A 132 2.43 -18.46 11.02
N VAL A 133 1.78 -17.46 10.46
CA VAL A 133 0.61 -16.81 11.08
C VAL A 133 -0.53 -17.82 11.26
N VAL A 134 -0.87 -18.57 10.24
CA VAL A 134 -2.00 -19.50 10.24
C VAL A 134 -1.74 -20.68 11.19
N ASN A 135 -0.51 -21.22 11.20
CA ASN A 135 -0.24 -22.44 11.94
C ASN A 135 0.28 -22.24 13.36
N PHE A 136 0.86 -21.08 13.68
CA PHE A 136 1.50 -20.89 15.01
C PHE A 136 0.86 -19.83 15.90
N TYR A 137 0.08 -18.88 15.34
CA TYR A 137 -0.63 -17.90 16.18
C TYR A 137 -1.71 -18.58 17.01
N SER A 138 -1.92 -18.12 18.25
CA SER A 138 -3.05 -18.56 19.09
C SER A 138 -4.40 -18.16 18.45
N GLU A 139 -5.50 -18.79 18.90
CA GLU A 139 -6.84 -18.41 18.48
C GLU A 139 -7.13 -16.93 18.72
N GLN A 140 -6.64 -16.40 19.86
CA GLN A 140 -6.84 -15.01 20.22
C GLN A 140 -6.06 -14.06 19.30
N GLU A 141 -4.79 -14.37 18.99
CA GLU A 141 -3.97 -13.57 18.07
C GLU A 141 -4.58 -13.57 16.66
N LEU A 142 -4.98 -14.74 16.14
CA LEU A 142 -5.69 -14.84 14.88
C LEU A 142 -6.96 -13.98 14.88
N SER A 143 -7.81 -14.14 15.89
CA SER A 143 -9.03 -13.33 15.99
C SER A 143 -8.74 -11.83 16.02
N ASN A 144 -7.70 -11.40 16.74
CA ASN A 144 -7.31 -10.00 16.85
C ASN A 144 -6.87 -9.41 15.50
N ILE A 145 -6.01 -10.10 14.74
CA ILE A 145 -5.59 -9.62 13.42
C ILE A 145 -6.74 -9.60 12.42
N LEU A 146 -7.62 -10.59 12.46
CA LEU A 146 -8.79 -10.64 11.58
C LEU A 146 -9.76 -9.48 11.84
N VAL A 147 -9.94 -9.09 13.10
CA VAL A 147 -10.73 -7.90 13.47
C VAL A 147 -9.98 -6.63 13.08
N LYS A 148 -8.71 -6.49 13.49
CA LYS A 148 -7.90 -5.26 13.34
C LYS A 148 -7.64 -4.93 11.88
N TYR A 149 -7.23 -5.91 11.06
CA TYR A 149 -6.78 -5.69 9.69
C TYR A 149 -7.78 -6.13 8.62
N GLY A 150 -8.71 -7.02 8.96
CA GLY A 150 -9.75 -7.49 8.05
C GLY A 150 -11.10 -6.82 8.24
N GLU A 151 -11.32 -6.15 9.37
CA GLU A 151 -12.68 -5.71 9.77
C GLU A 151 -13.67 -6.89 9.62
N GLU A 152 -13.23 -8.12 10.00
CA GLU A 152 -13.95 -9.38 9.78
C GLU A 152 -14.95 -9.64 10.90
N LYS A 153 -16.22 -9.72 10.54
CA LYS A 153 -17.32 -9.94 11.52
C LYS A 153 -17.30 -11.33 12.15
N PHE A 154 -16.80 -12.31 11.41
CA PHE A 154 -16.76 -13.72 11.85
C PHE A 154 -15.36 -14.13 12.34
N ALA A 155 -14.52 -13.18 12.70
CA ALA A 155 -13.11 -13.38 13.08
C ALA A 155 -12.92 -14.50 14.11
N ARG A 156 -13.73 -14.52 15.19
CA ARG A 156 -13.63 -15.54 16.24
C ARG A 156 -13.94 -16.94 15.73
N ASN A 157 -14.98 -17.08 14.89
CA ASN A 157 -15.34 -18.36 14.34
C ASN A 157 -14.33 -18.89 13.34
N ILE A 158 -13.80 -17.99 12.48
CA ILE A 158 -12.73 -18.32 11.54
C ILE A 158 -11.47 -18.73 12.30
N ALA A 159 -11.02 -17.96 13.29
CA ALA A 159 -9.83 -18.28 14.10
C ALA A 159 -9.95 -19.64 14.79
N ARG A 160 -11.12 -19.91 15.44
CA ARG A 160 -11.38 -21.22 16.08
C ARG A 160 -11.30 -22.37 15.09
N ASN A 161 -11.88 -22.23 13.90
CA ASN A 161 -11.87 -23.30 12.90
C ASN A 161 -10.47 -23.52 12.29
N ILE A 162 -9.69 -22.45 12.09
CA ILE A 162 -8.28 -22.57 11.71
C ILE A 162 -7.52 -23.39 12.75
N VAL A 163 -7.64 -23.03 14.05
CA VAL A 163 -6.96 -23.74 15.14
C VAL A 163 -7.40 -25.20 15.23
N LYS A 164 -8.72 -25.47 15.07
CA LYS A 164 -9.25 -26.84 15.09
C LYS A 164 -8.68 -27.68 13.94
N VAL A 165 -8.62 -27.15 12.73
CA VAL A 165 -8.13 -27.92 11.54
C VAL A 165 -6.63 -28.19 11.63
N ARG A 166 -5.84 -27.17 12.00
CA ARG A 166 -4.38 -27.34 12.08
C ARG A 166 -3.90 -28.30 13.19
N GLN A 167 -4.74 -28.60 14.19
CA GLN A 167 -4.46 -29.64 15.19
C GLN A 167 -4.43 -31.05 14.58
N ILE A 168 -5.07 -31.26 13.42
CA ILE A 168 -5.12 -32.54 12.73
C ILE A 168 -3.97 -32.59 11.69
N LYS A 169 -3.85 -31.53 10.87
CA LYS A 169 -2.82 -31.39 9.83
C LYS A 169 -2.52 -29.90 9.64
N PRO A 170 -1.26 -29.48 9.51
CA PRO A 170 -0.93 -28.10 9.14
C PRO A 170 -1.68 -27.65 7.88
N ILE A 171 -2.09 -26.39 7.87
CA ILE A 171 -2.72 -25.75 6.72
C ILE A 171 -1.60 -25.23 5.82
N GLU A 172 -1.44 -25.79 4.63
CA GLU A 172 -0.26 -25.56 3.78
C GLU A 172 -0.58 -24.65 2.59
N THR A 173 -1.84 -24.70 2.09
CA THR A 173 -2.17 -24.02 0.85
C THR A 173 -3.23 -22.93 1.02
N THR A 174 -3.24 -22.00 0.06
CA THR A 174 -4.22 -20.92 -0.03
C THR A 174 -5.64 -21.44 -0.16
N LEU A 175 -5.87 -22.53 -0.92
CA LEU A 175 -7.21 -23.10 -1.09
C LEU A 175 -7.70 -23.82 0.15
N GLU A 176 -6.84 -24.58 0.88
CA GLU A 176 -7.19 -25.16 2.17
C GLU A 176 -7.67 -24.08 3.14
N LEU A 177 -6.92 -22.97 3.26
CA LEU A 177 -7.31 -21.84 4.11
C LEU A 177 -8.62 -21.19 3.63
N ALA A 178 -8.79 -20.96 2.34
CA ALA A 178 -10.00 -20.36 1.77
C ALA A 178 -11.25 -21.22 2.02
N GLU A 179 -11.12 -22.54 1.96
CA GLU A 179 -12.20 -23.48 2.29
C GLU A 179 -12.59 -23.42 3.76
N ILE A 180 -11.61 -23.44 4.68
CA ILE A 180 -11.86 -23.30 6.12
C ILE A 180 -12.61 -22.00 6.42
N ILE A 181 -12.19 -20.88 5.82
CA ILE A 181 -12.87 -19.59 5.98
C ILE A 181 -14.28 -19.67 5.45
N SER A 182 -14.48 -20.22 4.26
CA SER A 182 -15.79 -20.36 3.63
C SER A 182 -16.74 -21.18 4.49
N ASN A 183 -16.24 -22.25 5.13
CA ASN A 183 -17.03 -23.10 6.01
C ASN A 183 -17.28 -22.46 7.40
N SER A 184 -16.58 -21.39 7.72
CA SER A 184 -16.70 -20.65 8.99
C SER A 184 -17.71 -19.52 8.96
N VAL A 185 -18.25 -19.16 7.80
CA VAL A 185 -19.18 -18.03 7.63
C VAL A 185 -20.56 -18.48 7.13
N PRO A 186 -21.65 -17.79 7.51
CA PRO A 186 -22.99 -18.13 7.03
C PRO A 186 -23.12 -18.00 5.51
N ALA A 187 -23.97 -18.84 4.91
CA ALA A 187 -24.22 -18.84 3.46
C ALA A 187 -24.65 -17.46 2.91
N LYS A 188 -25.40 -16.70 3.70
CA LYS A 188 -25.84 -15.34 3.34
C LYS A 188 -24.64 -14.40 3.12
N TYR A 189 -23.59 -14.53 3.94
CA TYR A 189 -22.40 -13.68 3.86
C TYR A 189 -21.58 -13.92 2.58
N LYS A 190 -21.65 -15.13 2.00
CA LYS A 190 -20.95 -15.49 0.76
C LYS A 190 -21.51 -14.76 -0.49
N ARG A 191 -22.70 -14.17 -0.41
CA ARG A 191 -23.34 -13.45 -1.53
C ARG A 191 -22.72 -12.07 -1.79
N ASP A 192 -22.09 -11.47 -0.78
CA ASP A 192 -21.54 -10.12 -0.85
C ASP A 192 -20.06 -10.09 -1.35
N GLY A 193 -19.57 -11.21 -1.86
CA GLY A 193 -18.22 -11.40 -2.37
C GLY A 193 -17.54 -12.63 -1.76
N HIS A 194 -16.30 -12.91 -2.20
CA HIS A 194 -15.60 -14.09 -1.73
C HIS A 194 -15.29 -13.98 -0.22
N PRO A 195 -15.70 -14.96 0.61
CA PRO A 195 -15.59 -14.89 2.07
C PRO A 195 -14.15 -14.79 2.58
N ALA A 196 -13.16 -15.34 1.84
CA ALA A 196 -11.75 -15.29 2.23
C ALA A 196 -11.12 -13.90 2.05
N ARG A 197 -11.72 -12.97 1.31
CA ARG A 197 -11.10 -11.68 0.95
C ARG A 197 -10.55 -10.92 2.16
N LYS A 198 -11.37 -10.75 3.20
CA LYS A 198 -11.00 -9.99 4.40
C LYS A 198 -9.95 -10.70 5.26
N THR A 199 -10.08 -12.01 5.38
CA THR A 199 -9.12 -12.83 6.12
C THR A 199 -7.75 -12.84 5.43
N PHE A 200 -7.70 -13.00 4.09
CA PHE A 200 -6.46 -12.91 3.34
C PHE A 200 -5.82 -11.53 3.43
N GLN A 201 -6.62 -10.47 3.33
CA GLN A 201 -6.13 -9.10 3.58
C GLN A 201 -5.50 -8.97 4.97
N ALA A 202 -6.17 -9.47 6.01
CA ALA A 202 -5.69 -9.37 7.39
C ALA A 202 -4.36 -10.11 7.60
N ILE A 203 -4.25 -11.33 7.08
CA ILE A 203 -3.03 -12.13 7.17
C ILE A 203 -1.90 -11.45 6.38
N ARG A 204 -2.17 -10.95 5.17
CA ARG A 204 -1.20 -10.22 4.35
C ARG A 204 -0.66 -8.99 5.08
N ILE A 205 -1.54 -8.18 5.65
CA ILE A 205 -1.15 -6.98 6.42
C ILE A 205 -0.28 -7.36 7.61
N GLU A 206 -0.62 -8.43 8.34
CA GLU A 206 0.16 -8.93 9.47
C GLU A 206 1.55 -9.41 9.04
N VAL A 207 1.62 -10.22 7.96
CA VAL A 207 2.89 -10.76 7.42
C VAL A 207 3.84 -9.64 7.00
N ASN A 208 3.31 -8.59 6.39
CA ASN A 208 4.11 -7.53 5.77
C ASN A 208 4.24 -6.26 6.62
N GLY A 209 3.54 -6.16 7.75
CA GLY A 209 3.56 -4.98 8.61
C GLY A 209 3.04 -3.73 7.91
N GLU A 210 2.05 -3.85 7.02
CA GLU A 210 1.65 -2.80 6.09
C GLU A 210 1.05 -1.57 6.79
N ILE A 211 0.43 -1.73 7.95
CA ILE A 211 -0.34 -0.67 8.63
C ILE A 211 0.40 -0.07 9.83
N ASP A 212 1.09 -0.89 10.63
CA ASP A 212 1.62 -0.44 11.93
C ASP A 212 2.68 0.68 11.80
N GLY A 213 3.43 0.76 10.70
CA GLY A 213 4.38 1.84 10.41
C GLY A 213 3.85 2.91 9.45
N LEU A 214 2.67 2.72 8.84
CA LEU A 214 2.21 3.55 7.73
C LEU A 214 2.03 5.03 8.11
N SER A 215 1.47 5.31 9.28
CA SER A 215 1.26 6.71 9.73
C SER A 215 2.58 7.47 9.83
N GLN A 216 3.62 6.84 10.38
CA GLN A 216 4.94 7.44 10.47
C GLN A 216 5.57 7.59 9.09
N ALA A 217 5.50 6.56 8.25
CA ALA A 217 6.04 6.60 6.90
C ALA A 217 5.42 7.72 6.04
N VAL A 218 4.10 7.89 6.10
CA VAL A 218 3.41 8.99 5.40
C VAL A 218 3.85 10.37 5.94
N SER A 219 4.05 10.49 7.25
CA SER A 219 4.59 11.72 7.85
C SER A 219 6.03 11.99 7.38
N ASP A 220 6.86 10.95 7.34
CA ASP A 220 8.26 11.03 6.90
C ASP A 220 8.36 11.38 5.41
N MET A 221 7.50 10.80 4.55
CA MET A 221 7.38 11.20 3.14
C MET A 221 7.05 12.68 3.00
N PHE A 222 6.06 13.18 3.77
CA PHE A 222 5.70 14.58 3.75
C PHE A 222 6.86 15.49 4.21
N ASP A 223 7.61 15.08 5.23
CA ASP A 223 8.79 15.81 5.71
C ASP A 223 9.91 15.86 4.68
N CYS A 224 10.05 14.81 3.84
CA CYS A 224 11.02 14.73 2.76
C CYS A 224 10.68 15.60 1.54
N LEU A 225 9.49 16.20 1.47
CA LEU A 225 9.16 17.13 0.38
C LEU A 225 9.88 18.48 0.52
N LYS A 226 10.19 19.08 -0.62
CA LYS A 226 10.44 20.53 -0.74
C LYS A 226 9.15 21.32 -0.50
N VAL A 227 9.25 22.60 -0.17
CA VAL A 227 8.11 23.51 -0.25
C VAL A 227 7.64 23.59 -1.71
N GLY A 228 6.33 23.45 -1.92
CA GLY A 228 5.72 23.30 -3.25
C GLY A 228 5.81 21.88 -3.82
N GLY A 229 6.42 20.92 -3.09
CA GLY A 229 6.45 19.51 -3.46
C GLY A 229 5.14 18.79 -3.08
N ARG A 230 4.83 17.69 -3.78
CA ARG A 230 3.57 16.96 -3.64
C ARG A 230 3.78 15.50 -3.24
N LEU A 231 2.95 15.03 -2.31
CA LEU A 231 2.83 13.62 -1.93
C LEU A 231 1.52 13.07 -2.45
N SER A 232 1.59 12.11 -3.34
CA SER A 232 0.45 11.37 -3.92
C SER A 232 0.45 9.94 -3.42
N ILE A 233 -0.64 9.49 -2.81
CA ILE A 233 -0.78 8.13 -2.28
C ILE A 233 -2.05 7.50 -2.83
N ILE A 234 -1.90 6.30 -3.40
CA ILE A 234 -3.00 5.43 -3.82
C ILE A 234 -3.20 4.39 -2.73
N THR A 235 -4.45 4.19 -2.31
CA THR A 235 -4.85 3.23 -1.28
C THR A 235 -5.92 2.31 -1.83
N PHE A 236 -6.01 1.05 -1.34
CA PHE A 236 -6.94 0.04 -1.84
C PHE A 236 -7.95 -0.45 -0.80
N HIS A 237 -7.75 -0.14 0.46
CA HIS A 237 -8.69 -0.51 1.52
C HIS A 237 -8.85 0.59 2.59
N SER A 238 -9.91 0.44 3.40
CA SER A 238 -10.34 1.44 4.39
C SER A 238 -9.28 1.82 5.41
N LEU A 239 -8.43 0.89 5.84
CA LEU A 239 -7.40 1.16 6.86
C LEU A 239 -6.29 2.05 6.31
N GLU A 240 -5.78 1.75 5.10
CA GLU A 240 -4.81 2.62 4.42
C GLU A 240 -5.38 4.02 4.23
N ASP A 241 -6.58 4.11 3.63
CA ASP A 241 -7.21 5.39 3.32
C ASP A 241 -7.46 6.24 4.55
N ARG A 242 -7.88 5.62 5.66
CA ARG A 242 -8.08 6.26 6.96
C ARG A 242 -6.78 6.83 7.49
N THR A 243 -5.70 6.02 7.50
CA THR A 243 -4.38 6.42 7.98
C THR A 243 -3.83 7.59 7.19
N VAL A 244 -3.83 7.51 5.86
CA VAL A 244 -3.36 8.60 4.98
C VAL A 244 -4.17 9.87 5.20
N LYS A 245 -5.49 9.77 5.25
CA LYS A 245 -6.39 10.90 5.50
C LYS A 245 -6.12 11.59 6.84
N GLU A 246 -5.89 10.82 7.90
CA GLU A 246 -5.58 11.35 9.23
C GLU A 246 -4.24 12.09 9.25
N VAL A 247 -3.19 11.52 8.63
CA VAL A 247 -1.89 12.19 8.54
C VAL A 247 -2.00 13.46 7.71
N PHE A 248 -2.64 13.43 6.54
CA PHE A 248 -2.82 14.61 5.71
C PHE A 248 -3.62 15.71 6.43
N LYS A 249 -4.66 15.33 7.17
CA LYS A 249 -5.44 16.26 8.01
C LYS A 249 -4.54 16.97 9.02
N LYS A 250 -3.70 16.24 9.76
CA LYS A 250 -2.75 16.81 10.72
C LYS A 250 -1.81 17.83 10.08
N GLN A 251 -1.36 17.60 8.84
CA GLN A 251 -0.48 18.54 8.14
C GLN A 251 -1.21 19.83 7.70
N THR A 252 -2.53 19.78 7.58
CA THR A 252 -3.36 20.93 7.18
C THR A 252 -4.00 21.66 8.35
N GLU A 253 -3.85 21.13 9.56
CA GLU A 253 -4.40 21.76 10.77
C GLU A 253 -3.61 23.02 11.14
N GLY A 254 -4.37 24.10 11.39
CA GLY A 254 -3.85 25.35 11.94
C GLY A 254 -3.85 25.34 13.46
N CYS A 255 -4.13 26.50 14.04
CA CYS A 255 -4.20 26.66 15.49
C CYS A 255 -5.11 25.61 16.15
N THR A 256 -4.58 24.95 17.17
CA THR A 256 -5.28 23.91 17.97
C THR A 256 -5.70 24.42 19.35
N CYS A 257 -5.51 25.71 19.65
CA CYS A 257 -5.98 26.32 20.90
C CYS A 257 -7.51 26.27 20.99
N PRO A 258 -8.05 26.22 22.20
CA PRO A 258 -9.49 26.45 22.43
C PRO A 258 -9.94 27.76 21.77
N LYS A 259 -11.15 27.79 21.22
CA LYS A 259 -11.68 28.97 20.48
C LYS A 259 -11.87 30.21 21.30
N ASP A 260 -11.98 30.07 22.62
CA ASP A 260 -12.12 31.10 23.62
C ASP A 260 -10.79 31.70 24.10
N PHE A 261 -9.67 31.16 23.64
CA PHE A 261 -8.35 31.73 23.96
C PHE A 261 -8.13 33.05 23.21
N PRO A 262 -7.78 34.14 23.93
CA PRO A 262 -7.64 35.47 23.33
C PRO A 262 -6.41 35.57 22.41
N VAL A 263 -5.40 34.73 22.62
CA VAL A 263 -4.17 34.73 21.82
C VAL A 263 -3.74 33.27 21.56
N CYS A 264 -3.31 32.98 20.35
CA CYS A 264 -2.79 31.65 20.00
C CYS A 264 -1.45 31.39 20.70
N ILE A 265 -1.39 30.31 21.51
CA ILE A 265 -0.19 29.88 22.24
C ILE A 265 0.42 28.59 21.68
N CYS A 266 -0.31 27.85 20.80
CA CYS A 266 0.20 26.59 20.27
C CYS A 266 1.24 26.77 19.16
N GLY A 267 1.29 27.94 18.51
CA GLY A 267 2.19 28.19 17.35
C GLY A 267 1.94 27.30 16.13
N ASN A 268 0.90 26.46 16.16
CA ASN A 268 0.63 25.51 15.08
C ASN A 268 0.10 26.24 13.84
N THR A 269 0.75 26.01 12.72
CA THR A 269 0.39 26.55 11.40
C THR A 269 0.30 25.44 10.39
N PRO A 270 -0.64 25.53 9.43
CA PRO A 270 -0.73 24.53 8.36
C PRO A 270 0.61 24.41 7.62
N ARG A 271 1.07 23.19 7.45
CA ARG A 271 2.29 22.82 6.70
C ARG A 271 1.96 22.31 5.30
N GLY A 272 0.72 21.89 5.08
CA GLY A 272 0.25 21.29 3.84
C GLY A 272 -1.08 21.84 3.37
N LYS A 273 -1.34 21.69 2.08
CA LYS A 273 -2.61 22.00 1.40
C LYS A 273 -3.09 20.76 0.66
N ILE A 274 -4.33 20.32 0.91
CA ILE A 274 -4.93 19.21 0.17
C ILE A 274 -5.16 19.64 -1.29
N ILE A 275 -4.62 18.90 -2.22
CA ILE A 275 -4.83 19.07 -3.67
C ILE A 275 -6.06 18.29 -4.11
N ASN A 276 -6.15 17.00 -3.69
CA ASN A 276 -7.38 16.22 -3.89
C ASN A 276 -7.73 15.42 -2.62
N LYS A 277 -9.03 15.15 -2.43
CA LYS A 277 -9.57 14.52 -1.20
C LYS A 277 -9.85 13.02 -1.36
N GLY A 278 -9.46 12.43 -2.48
CA GLY A 278 -9.69 11.02 -2.80
C GLY A 278 -10.36 10.87 -4.16
N VAL A 279 -9.56 10.80 -5.22
CA VAL A 279 -10.01 10.51 -6.59
C VAL A 279 -10.18 9.00 -6.72
N SER A 280 -11.27 8.58 -7.34
CA SER A 280 -11.55 7.17 -7.68
C SER A 280 -11.41 6.98 -9.17
N ALA A 281 -11.18 5.74 -9.59
CA ALA A 281 -11.12 5.37 -10.99
C ALA A 281 -12.43 5.71 -11.74
N LYS A 282 -12.28 6.19 -12.96
CA LYS A 282 -13.41 6.45 -13.89
C LYS A 282 -13.94 5.12 -14.43
N GLN A 283 -15.17 5.11 -14.92
CA GLN A 283 -15.78 3.90 -15.49
C GLN A 283 -14.93 3.32 -16.63
N SER A 284 -14.36 4.15 -17.49
CA SER A 284 -13.47 3.72 -18.58
C SER A 284 -12.24 2.94 -18.10
N GLU A 285 -11.68 3.28 -16.91
CA GLU A 285 -10.59 2.51 -16.29
C GLU A 285 -11.12 1.21 -15.68
N LEU A 286 -12.28 1.26 -15.03
CA LEU A 286 -12.88 0.08 -14.40
C LEU A 286 -13.22 -1.01 -15.41
N ASP A 287 -13.58 -0.64 -16.62
CA ASP A 287 -13.93 -1.56 -17.70
C ASP A 287 -12.72 -2.39 -18.18
N VAL A 288 -11.50 -1.84 -18.04
CA VAL A 288 -10.24 -2.50 -18.45
C VAL A 288 -9.37 -2.94 -17.29
N ASN A 289 -9.52 -2.33 -16.11
CA ASN A 289 -8.73 -2.62 -14.91
C ASN A 289 -9.60 -2.72 -13.65
N ASN A 290 -10.16 -3.89 -13.40
CA ASN A 290 -11.02 -4.12 -12.22
C ASN A 290 -10.28 -3.92 -10.88
N ARG A 291 -8.94 -3.90 -10.87
CA ARG A 291 -8.13 -3.64 -9.66
C ARG A 291 -8.26 -2.21 -9.16
N SER A 292 -8.58 -1.27 -10.04
CA SER A 292 -8.82 0.14 -9.71
C SER A 292 -10.11 0.38 -8.93
N ARG A 293 -10.99 -0.61 -8.80
CA ARG A 293 -12.33 -0.46 -8.21
C ARG A 293 -12.33 0.10 -6.80
N SER A 294 -11.37 -0.29 -5.98
CA SER A 294 -11.25 0.16 -4.58
C SER A 294 -10.20 1.26 -4.41
N ALA A 295 -9.52 1.64 -5.49
CA ALA A 295 -8.43 2.60 -5.45
C ALA A 295 -8.92 4.01 -5.10
N ARG A 296 -8.11 4.70 -4.28
CA ARG A 296 -8.32 6.08 -3.89
C ARG A 296 -7.01 6.85 -3.91
N LEU A 297 -6.89 7.82 -4.80
CA LEU A 297 -5.73 8.72 -4.86
C LEU A 297 -5.96 9.95 -3.97
N ARG A 298 -5.04 10.19 -3.05
CA ARG A 298 -4.98 11.41 -2.24
C ARG A 298 -3.68 12.15 -2.49
N THR A 299 -3.76 13.48 -2.61
CA THR A 299 -2.58 14.32 -2.83
C THR A 299 -2.58 15.51 -1.90
N ILE A 300 -1.42 15.76 -1.27
CA ILE A 300 -1.14 16.92 -0.45
C ILE A 300 0.12 17.63 -0.98
N GLU A 301 0.09 18.96 -0.97
CA GLU A 301 1.23 19.82 -1.31
C GLU A 301 1.81 20.42 -0.02
N LYS A 302 3.12 20.43 0.12
CA LYS A 302 3.83 21.07 1.22
C LYS A 302 3.94 22.58 0.96
N ILE A 303 3.49 23.39 1.91
CA ILE A 303 3.46 24.86 1.78
C ILE A 303 4.46 25.56 2.71
N ARG A 304 5.05 24.78 3.66
CA ARG A 304 6.07 25.27 4.61
C ARG A 304 7.04 24.16 4.98
#